data_143cb9c227788599a13e33cfdc8b30ab
#
_entry.id   143cb9c227788599a13e33cfdc8b30ab
#
_cell.length_a   1.000
_cell.length_b   1.000
_cell.length_c   1.000
_cell.angle_alpha   90.00
_cell.angle_beta   90.00
_cell.angle_gamma   90.00
#
_symmetry.space_group_name_H-M   'P 1'
#
loop_
_entity.id
_entity.type
_entity.pdbx_description
1 polymer ?
#
loop_
_entity_poly.entity_id
_entity_poly.type
_entity_poly.pdbx_seq_one_letter_code
_entity_poly.pdbx_strand_id
1 'polypeptide(L)'
;MSQGSPRIFQTILNKIQKATLFVPDLTFVAKRPNGHPIPNPNVLIEYGYALKSIGERRIMPVMNSAYGAPSRETMPFDLIEHRNPITYDLPENADDATRTAQRVRLIKNFATALRTFFESDEYRDTLPKPVPVAYREPKDGKARFRLKGDPIGARSDVMAHITGAPPDKLFLSEGPSMWLRVGPESSTGKTRKITELEEHARKLILLPFYDPGSGTGGVRGPDGCGFYYNNGPGPAPSLVYAFSDGEVWSINTLYLAIRPDLILFEENRFVRSLEQCVDFLNGLGIPGPYRWVAGFEGVRDRHLLEDNFRRKRGLCLVDVIEFEGSFKSGDNAQQILEPFFEEVFEKCGLERPARAPVTLS
;
A
#
# COMPACT_ATOMS: atom_id res chain seq x y z
N MET A 1 -39.37 28.31 -7.89
CA MET A 1 -38.38 27.50 -8.62
C MET A 1 -38.49 26.08 -8.12
N SER A 2 -39.03 25.15 -8.95
CA SER A 2 -39.20 23.75 -8.57
C SER A 2 -37.85 23.08 -8.46
N GLN A 3 -37.48 22.60 -7.28
CA GLN A 3 -36.36 21.70 -7.07
C GLN A 3 -36.72 20.34 -7.72
N GLY A 4 -36.43 20.21 -9.03
CA GLY A 4 -36.58 18.94 -9.73
C GLY A 4 -35.48 17.97 -9.30
N SER A 5 -35.86 16.73 -8.96
CA SER A 5 -34.92 15.61 -8.85
C SER A 5 -33.98 15.58 -10.06
N PRO A 6 -32.69 15.30 -9.89
CA PRO A 6 -31.79 15.18 -11.02
C PRO A 6 -32.40 14.17 -12.00
N ARG A 7 -32.49 14.55 -13.28
CA ARG A 7 -33.12 13.67 -14.30
C ARG A 7 -32.35 12.35 -14.28
N ILE A 8 -33.04 11.25 -14.03
CA ILE A 8 -32.46 9.89 -13.90
C ILE A 8 -31.51 9.60 -15.07
N PHE A 9 -31.89 9.98 -16.27
CA PHE A 9 -31.11 9.82 -17.49
C PHE A 9 -29.71 10.52 -17.38
N GLN A 10 -29.67 11.79 -16.94
CA GLN A 10 -28.41 12.50 -16.78
C GLN A 10 -27.50 11.85 -15.73
N THR A 11 -28.10 11.30 -14.67
CA THR A 11 -27.36 10.56 -13.64
C THR A 11 -26.73 9.28 -14.20
N ILE A 12 -27.45 8.56 -15.07
CA ILE A 12 -26.93 7.36 -15.73
C ILE A 12 -25.75 7.72 -16.64
N LEU A 13 -25.89 8.73 -17.50
CA LEU A 13 -24.84 9.18 -18.40
C LEU A 13 -23.56 9.61 -17.62
N ASN A 14 -23.73 10.33 -16.52
CA ASN A 14 -22.61 10.72 -15.66
C ASN A 14 -21.91 9.50 -15.01
N LYS A 15 -22.66 8.46 -14.66
CA LYS A 15 -22.08 7.21 -14.14
C LYS A 15 -21.30 6.47 -15.22
N ILE A 16 -21.83 6.37 -16.44
CA ILE A 16 -21.16 5.75 -17.58
C ILE A 16 -19.85 6.48 -17.87
N GLN A 17 -19.85 7.80 -17.94
CA GLN A 17 -18.65 8.59 -18.21
C GLN A 17 -17.54 8.38 -17.19
N LYS A 18 -17.89 8.11 -15.94
CA LYS A 18 -16.95 7.86 -14.83
C LYS A 18 -16.59 6.38 -14.64
N ALA A 19 -17.26 5.48 -15.37
CA ALA A 19 -17.06 4.05 -15.21
C ALA A 19 -15.71 3.60 -15.79
N THR A 20 -15.02 2.72 -15.08
CA THR A 20 -13.84 2.02 -15.59
C THR A 20 -14.22 1.05 -16.71
N LEU A 21 -15.37 0.39 -16.55
CA LEU A 21 -15.94 -0.56 -17.50
C LEU A 21 -17.44 -0.41 -17.49
N PHE A 22 -18.09 -0.48 -18.66
CA PHE A 22 -19.55 -0.48 -18.82
C PHE A 22 -20.01 -1.86 -19.31
N VAL A 23 -21.02 -2.43 -18.65
CA VAL A 23 -21.57 -3.75 -18.98
C VAL A 23 -23.04 -3.60 -19.37
N PRO A 24 -23.37 -3.38 -20.65
CA PRO A 24 -24.72 -3.31 -21.14
C PRO A 24 -25.33 -4.70 -21.35
N ASP A 25 -26.59 -4.88 -20.96
CA ASP A 25 -27.37 -6.08 -21.28
C ASP A 25 -28.11 -5.88 -22.61
N LEU A 26 -27.64 -6.57 -23.66
CA LEU A 26 -28.20 -6.50 -25.01
C LEU A 26 -29.27 -7.58 -25.28
N THR A 27 -29.81 -8.21 -24.25
CA THR A 27 -30.90 -9.19 -24.38
C THR A 27 -32.07 -8.59 -25.14
N PHE A 28 -32.60 -9.34 -26.08
CA PHE A 28 -33.76 -8.93 -26.87
C PHE A 28 -35.00 -8.88 -26.01
N VAL A 29 -35.71 -7.75 -26.04
CA VAL A 29 -36.90 -7.50 -25.21
C VAL A 29 -38.20 -7.37 -26.06
N ALA A 30 -38.07 -7.23 -27.38
CA ALA A 30 -39.19 -7.06 -28.29
C ALA A 30 -38.81 -7.52 -29.72
N LYS A 31 -39.80 -7.54 -30.61
CA LYS A 31 -39.61 -7.76 -32.06
C LYS A 31 -40.24 -6.61 -32.85
N ARG A 32 -39.65 -6.24 -33.96
CA ARG A 32 -40.24 -5.33 -34.97
C ARG A 32 -41.38 -6.01 -35.71
N PRO A 33 -42.23 -5.24 -36.40
CA PRO A 33 -43.32 -5.84 -37.23
C PRO A 33 -42.81 -6.86 -38.26
N ASN A 34 -41.59 -6.70 -38.75
CA ASN A 34 -40.93 -7.63 -39.67
C ASN A 34 -40.28 -8.83 -38.99
N GLY A 35 -40.48 -9.03 -37.69
CA GLY A 35 -39.96 -10.16 -36.92
C GLY A 35 -38.55 -9.98 -36.36
N HIS A 36 -37.81 -8.92 -36.71
CA HIS A 36 -36.47 -8.67 -36.22
C HIS A 36 -36.46 -8.36 -34.71
N PRO A 37 -35.62 -9.04 -33.90
CA PRO A 37 -35.54 -8.78 -32.48
C PRO A 37 -34.90 -7.42 -32.19
N ILE A 38 -35.24 -6.85 -31.05
CA ILE A 38 -34.72 -5.53 -30.61
C ILE A 38 -34.22 -5.62 -29.16
N PRO A 39 -33.00 -5.21 -28.87
CA PRO A 39 -32.52 -4.94 -27.50
C PRO A 39 -33.32 -3.77 -26.89
N ASN A 40 -33.20 -3.60 -25.58
CA ASN A 40 -33.85 -2.45 -24.91
C ASN A 40 -33.32 -1.13 -25.50
N PRO A 41 -34.19 -0.24 -26.03
CA PRO A 41 -33.76 1.02 -26.64
C PRO A 41 -32.96 1.94 -25.69
N ASN A 42 -33.30 1.92 -24.40
CA ASN A 42 -32.57 2.72 -23.42
C ASN A 42 -31.11 2.25 -23.29
N VAL A 43 -30.89 0.93 -23.27
CA VAL A 43 -29.55 0.34 -23.23
C VAL A 43 -28.77 0.67 -24.51
N LEU A 44 -29.45 0.72 -25.67
CA LEU A 44 -28.78 1.13 -26.93
C LEU A 44 -28.31 2.59 -26.90
N ILE A 45 -29.12 3.50 -26.32
CA ILE A 45 -28.70 4.89 -26.12
C ILE A 45 -27.51 4.99 -25.18
N GLU A 46 -27.56 4.27 -24.05
CA GLU A 46 -26.48 4.19 -23.07
C GLU A 46 -25.20 3.60 -23.69
N TYR A 47 -25.34 2.57 -24.53
CA TYR A 47 -24.24 1.95 -25.28
C TYR A 47 -23.58 2.95 -26.23
N GLY A 48 -24.37 3.66 -27.05
CA GLY A 48 -23.85 4.69 -27.96
C GLY A 48 -23.14 5.82 -27.21
N TYR A 49 -23.68 6.24 -26.06
CA TYR A 49 -23.01 7.21 -25.20
C TYR A 49 -21.69 6.66 -24.62
N ALA A 50 -21.67 5.41 -24.19
CA ALA A 50 -20.46 4.75 -23.69
C ALA A 50 -19.38 4.65 -24.77
N LEU A 51 -19.73 4.28 -26.01
CA LEU A 51 -18.81 4.27 -27.16
C LEU A 51 -18.12 5.61 -27.33
N LYS A 52 -18.88 6.72 -27.24
CA LYS A 52 -18.35 8.07 -27.38
C LYS A 52 -17.50 8.52 -26.20
N SER A 53 -17.93 8.20 -24.96
CA SER A 53 -17.37 8.79 -23.75
C SER A 53 -16.22 8.00 -23.13
N ILE A 54 -16.25 6.67 -23.21
CA ILE A 54 -15.23 5.79 -22.62
C ILE A 54 -14.54 4.86 -23.62
N GLY A 55 -15.06 4.78 -24.85
CA GLY A 55 -14.48 3.97 -25.93
C GLY A 55 -14.91 2.50 -25.89
N GLU A 56 -14.85 1.83 -27.05
CA GLU A 56 -15.30 0.46 -27.26
C GLU A 56 -14.61 -0.55 -26.32
N ARG A 57 -13.33 -0.39 -26.10
CA ARG A 57 -12.50 -1.32 -25.31
C ARG A 57 -12.93 -1.41 -23.85
N ARG A 58 -13.64 -0.40 -23.35
CA ARG A 58 -14.20 -0.32 -22.00
C ARG A 58 -15.68 -0.71 -21.94
N ILE A 59 -16.17 -1.39 -22.99
CA ILE A 59 -17.56 -1.90 -23.05
C ILE A 59 -17.49 -3.43 -23.15
N MET A 60 -18.21 -4.10 -22.25
CA MET A 60 -18.28 -5.56 -22.18
C MET A 60 -19.75 -5.98 -22.22
N PRO A 61 -20.34 -6.14 -23.43
CA PRO A 61 -21.75 -6.45 -23.54
C PRO A 61 -22.06 -7.87 -23.05
N VAL A 62 -23.24 -8.06 -22.46
CA VAL A 62 -23.78 -9.35 -22.05
C VAL A 62 -25.12 -9.57 -22.73
N MET A 63 -25.52 -10.84 -22.94
CA MET A 63 -26.78 -11.15 -23.62
C MET A 63 -27.33 -12.52 -23.22
N ASN A 64 -28.63 -12.58 -22.94
CA ASN A 64 -29.33 -13.85 -22.77
C ASN A 64 -29.75 -14.41 -24.14
N SER A 65 -29.10 -15.47 -24.59
CA SER A 65 -29.36 -16.11 -25.88
C SER A 65 -30.66 -16.90 -25.94
N ALA A 66 -31.34 -17.15 -24.79
CA ALA A 66 -32.68 -17.79 -24.77
C ALA A 66 -33.71 -16.96 -25.51
N TYR A 67 -33.51 -15.64 -25.65
CA TYR A 67 -34.41 -14.75 -26.39
C TYR A 67 -33.95 -14.45 -27.83
N GLY A 68 -32.91 -15.10 -28.27
CA GLY A 68 -32.31 -15.00 -29.59
C GLY A 68 -30.81 -14.85 -29.53
N ALA A 69 -30.11 -15.56 -30.42
CA ALA A 69 -28.63 -15.50 -30.47
C ALA A 69 -28.15 -14.20 -31.15
N PRO A 70 -27.01 -13.64 -30.73
CA PRO A 70 -26.40 -12.52 -31.45
C PRO A 70 -25.88 -12.98 -32.81
N SER A 71 -26.33 -12.34 -33.88
CA SER A 71 -25.87 -12.61 -35.25
C SER A 71 -25.94 -11.34 -36.08
N ARG A 72 -25.37 -11.36 -37.29
CA ARG A 72 -25.45 -10.22 -38.22
C ARG A 72 -26.88 -9.87 -38.62
N GLU A 73 -27.78 -10.84 -38.57
CA GLU A 73 -29.20 -10.63 -38.91
C GLU A 73 -30.00 -10.11 -37.72
N THR A 74 -29.59 -10.37 -36.49
CA THR A 74 -30.36 -10.05 -35.28
C THR A 74 -29.86 -8.82 -34.54
N MET A 75 -28.58 -8.53 -34.60
CA MET A 75 -28.00 -7.36 -33.93
C MET A 75 -28.05 -6.11 -34.83
N PRO A 76 -28.16 -4.88 -34.27
CA PRO A 76 -27.93 -3.66 -35.04
C PRO A 76 -26.55 -3.72 -35.72
N PHE A 77 -26.52 -3.29 -37.02
CA PHE A 77 -25.34 -3.38 -37.88
C PHE A 77 -24.05 -2.86 -37.21
N ASP A 78 -24.12 -1.70 -36.59
CA ASP A 78 -22.97 -1.06 -35.95
C ASP A 78 -22.47 -1.80 -34.68
N LEU A 79 -23.31 -2.63 -34.05
CA LEU A 79 -22.92 -3.35 -32.84
C LEU A 79 -22.23 -4.68 -33.12
N ILE A 80 -22.44 -5.27 -34.31
CA ILE A 80 -21.89 -6.58 -34.63
C ILE A 80 -20.42 -6.51 -35.02
N GLU A 81 -19.97 -5.36 -35.48
CA GLU A 81 -18.57 -5.14 -35.80
C GLU A 81 -17.69 -4.87 -34.58
N HIS A 82 -18.34 -4.64 -33.44
CA HIS A 82 -17.72 -4.48 -32.14
C HIS A 82 -17.56 -5.84 -31.42
N ARG A 83 -17.31 -5.81 -30.12
CA ARG A 83 -17.15 -7.04 -29.34
C ARG A 83 -18.44 -7.87 -29.29
N ASN A 84 -18.33 -9.16 -29.60
CA ASN A 84 -19.41 -10.10 -29.34
C ASN A 84 -19.79 -10.11 -27.84
N PRO A 85 -21.11 -10.10 -27.52
CA PRO A 85 -21.54 -10.17 -26.14
C PRO A 85 -21.17 -11.48 -25.47
N ILE A 86 -20.90 -11.42 -24.17
CA ILE A 86 -20.79 -12.62 -23.32
C ILE A 86 -22.20 -13.20 -23.19
N THR A 87 -22.42 -14.39 -23.73
CA THR A 87 -23.75 -15.01 -23.77
C THR A 87 -23.97 -15.97 -22.60
N TYR A 88 -25.21 -16.01 -22.11
CA TYR A 88 -25.75 -17.06 -21.25
C TYR A 88 -27.13 -17.48 -21.81
N ASP A 89 -27.60 -18.67 -21.44
CA ASP A 89 -28.87 -19.22 -21.91
C ASP A 89 -29.78 -19.48 -20.71
N LEU A 90 -30.73 -18.60 -20.47
CA LEU A 90 -31.63 -18.68 -19.32
C LEU A 90 -33.05 -18.33 -19.73
N PRO A 91 -33.91 -19.30 -20.14
CA PRO A 91 -35.30 -19.10 -20.42
C PRO A 91 -36.08 -18.71 -19.14
N GLU A 92 -37.19 -18.04 -19.31
CA GLU A 92 -38.02 -17.50 -18.21
C GLU A 92 -38.43 -18.59 -17.21
N ASN A 93 -38.78 -19.77 -17.70
CA ASN A 93 -39.22 -20.92 -16.91
C ASN A 93 -38.11 -21.91 -16.55
N ALA A 94 -36.85 -21.48 -16.59
CA ALA A 94 -35.73 -22.33 -16.20
C ALA A 94 -35.82 -22.79 -14.73
N ASP A 95 -35.48 -24.04 -14.48
CA ASP A 95 -35.40 -24.57 -13.12
C ASP A 95 -34.18 -24.05 -12.36
N ASP A 96 -34.13 -24.31 -11.05
CA ASP A 96 -33.05 -23.84 -10.19
C ASP A 96 -31.69 -24.43 -10.53
N ALA A 97 -31.66 -25.68 -11.02
CA ALA A 97 -30.43 -26.33 -11.47
C ALA A 97 -29.84 -25.63 -12.70
N THR A 98 -30.69 -25.34 -13.68
CA THR A 98 -30.33 -24.57 -14.89
C THR A 98 -29.86 -23.16 -14.53
N ARG A 99 -30.60 -22.46 -13.64
CA ARG A 99 -30.21 -21.12 -13.15
C ARG A 99 -28.82 -21.14 -12.50
N THR A 100 -28.57 -22.12 -11.66
CA THR A 100 -27.29 -22.28 -10.97
C THR A 100 -26.16 -22.57 -11.96
N ALA A 101 -26.36 -23.49 -12.90
CA ALA A 101 -25.36 -23.82 -13.92
C ALA A 101 -25.01 -22.62 -14.82
N GLN A 102 -26.02 -21.89 -15.29
CA GLN A 102 -25.80 -20.68 -16.11
C GLN A 102 -25.12 -19.55 -15.33
N ARG A 103 -25.45 -19.39 -14.05
CA ARG A 103 -24.77 -18.42 -13.17
C ARG A 103 -23.27 -18.75 -13.03
N VAL A 104 -22.92 -20.01 -12.77
CA VAL A 104 -21.52 -20.44 -12.65
C VAL A 104 -20.77 -20.20 -13.96
N ARG A 105 -21.38 -20.54 -15.10
CA ARG A 105 -20.80 -20.31 -16.42
C ARG A 105 -20.56 -18.82 -16.70
N LEU A 106 -21.55 -17.98 -16.40
CA LEU A 106 -21.49 -16.54 -16.60
C LEU A 106 -20.38 -15.92 -15.74
N ILE A 107 -20.30 -16.31 -14.45
CA ILE A 107 -19.23 -15.87 -13.54
C ILE A 107 -17.85 -16.22 -14.11
N LYS A 108 -17.68 -17.44 -14.60
CA LYS A 108 -16.38 -17.87 -15.19
C LYS A 108 -16.02 -17.04 -16.42
N ASN A 109 -16.98 -16.81 -17.32
CA ASN A 109 -16.77 -16.03 -18.54
C ASN A 109 -16.44 -14.57 -18.22
N PHE A 110 -17.19 -13.97 -17.28
CA PHE A 110 -16.91 -12.61 -16.82
C PHE A 110 -15.54 -12.50 -16.13
N ALA A 111 -15.20 -13.43 -15.25
CA ALA A 111 -13.90 -13.42 -14.58
C ALA A 111 -12.74 -13.46 -15.58
N THR A 112 -12.86 -14.28 -16.64
CA THR A 112 -11.86 -14.35 -17.72
C THR A 112 -11.80 -13.04 -18.50
N ALA A 113 -12.94 -12.50 -18.91
CA ALA A 113 -13.00 -11.26 -19.69
C ALA A 113 -12.49 -10.04 -18.89
N LEU A 114 -12.83 -9.96 -17.59
CA LEU A 114 -12.35 -8.92 -16.68
C LEU A 114 -10.85 -9.02 -16.47
N ARG A 115 -10.31 -10.23 -16.27
CA ARG A 115 -8.86 -10.44 -16.16
C ARG A 115 -8.15 -9.93 -17.40
N THR A 116 -8.59 -10.38 -18.58
CA THR A 116 -8.03 -9.93 -19.86
C THR A 116 -8.07 -8.40 -19.99
N PHE A 117 -9.18 -7.75 -19.58
CA PHE A 117 -9.30 -6.31 -19.61
C PHE A 117 -8.32 -5.61 -18.66
N PHE A 118 -8.27 -6.03 -17.39
CA PHE A 118 -7.41 -5.40 -16.39
C PHE A 118 -5.91 -5.67 -16.59
N GLU A 119 -5.56 -6.75 -17.29
CA GLU A 119 -4.18 -7.08 -17.67
C GLU A 119 -3.76 -6.41 -19.00
N SER A 120 -4.69 -5.79 -19.74
CA SER A 120 -4.39 -5.14 -21.02
C SER A 120 -3.58 -3.87 -20.85
N ASP A 121 -2.71 -3.58 -21.81
CA ASP A 121 -1.90 -2.36 -21.82
C ASP A 121 -2.80 -1.12 -21.94
N GLU A 122 -3.93 -1.23 -22.67
CA GLU A 122 -4.89 -0.15 -22.80
C GLU A 122 -5.53 0.24 -21.45
N TYR A 123 -5.80 -0.72 -20.58
CA TYR A 123 -6.27 -0.40 -19.23
C TYR A 123 -5.16 0.24 -18.40
N ARG A 124 -3.95 -0.29 -18.48
CA ARG A 124 -2.78 0.28 -17.78
C ARG A 124 -2.50 1.72 -18.19
N ASP A 125 -2.65 2.05 -19.47
CA ASP A 125 -2.50 3.41 -19.97
C ASP A 125 -3.58 4.38 -19.48
N THR A 126 -4.75 3.88 -19.05
CA THR A 126 -5.81 4.72 -18.45
C THR A 126 -5.56 5.01 -16.97
N LEU A 127 -4.68 4.24 -16.32
CA LEU A 127 -4.33 4.49 -14.94
C LEU A 127 -3.46 5.75 -14.83
N PRO A 128 -3.65 6.55 -13.77
CA PRO A 128 -2.73 7.65 -13.52
C PRO A 128 -1.31 7.09 -13.48
N LYS A 129 -0.43 7.65 -14.31
CA LYS A 129 0.98 7.25 -14.26
C LYS A 129 1.49 7.47 -12.84
N PRO A 130 2.16 6.47 -12.24
CA PRO A 130 2.71 6.63 -10.91
C PRO A 130 3.62 7.85 -10.88
N VAL A 131 3.32 8.80 -10.01
CA VAL A 131 4.20 9.94 -9.75
C VAL A 131 5.24 9.45 -8.76
N PRO A 132 6.55 9.55 -9.08
CA PRO A 132 7.59 9.20 -8.13
C PRO A 132 7.41 9.97 -6.83
N VAL A 133 7.56 9.30 -5.69
CA VAL A 133 7.52 9.95 -4.37
C VAL A 133 8.81 10.71 -4.17
N ALA A 134 8.72 12.02 -3.88
CA ALA A 134 9.83 12.76 -3.34
C ALA A 134 9.97 12.39 -1.86
N TYR A 135 10.99 11.60 -1.54
CA TYR A 135 11.28 11.22 -0.15
C TYR A 135 11.72 12.44 0.66
N ARG A 136 11.36 12.43 1.94
CA ARG A 136 11.80 13.49 2.87
C ARG A 136 13.30 13.51 2.96
N GLU A 137 13.85 14.71 2.84
CA GLU A 137 15.26 14.93 3.13
C GLU A 137 15.51 14.81 4.63
N PRO A 138 16.54 14.05 5.04
CA PRO A 138 16.95 14.00 6.44
C PRO A 138 17.31 15.37 6.98
N LYS A 139 17.10 15.58 8.27
CA LYS A 139 17.48 16.77 9.03
C LYS A 139 18.49 16.35 10.09
N ASP A 140 19.47 17.19 10.41
CA ASP A 140 20.51 16.88 11.43
C ASP A 140 21.26 15.55 11.26
N GLY A 141 21.34 15.02 10.06
CA GLY A 141 21.93 13.71 9.75
C GLY A 141 20.97 12.75 9.09
N LYS A 142 21.42 11.51 8.87
CA LYS A 142 20.71 10.51 8.06
C LYS A 142 19.49 9.91 8.74
N ALA A 143 19.53 9.78 10.07
CA ALA A 143 18.51 9.13 10.87
C ALA A 143 17.32 10.04 11.25
N ARG A 144 17.43 11.35 11.06
CA ARG A 144 16.50 12.32 11.64
C ARG A 144 15.60 12.99 10.60
N PHE A 145 14.32 13.11 10.89
CA PHE A 145 13.35 13.86 10.08
C PHE A 145 12.93 15.20 10.72
N ARG A 146 13.49 15.55 11.88
CA ARG A 146 13.35 16.85 12.56
C ARG A 146 14.74 17.39 12.90
N LEU A 147 14.86 18.70 12.95
CA LEU A 147 16.07 19.36 13.40
C LEU A 147 16.29 19.10 14.91
N LYS A 148 17.56 19.13 15.32
CA LYS A 148 17.94 19.04 16.73
C LYS A 148 17.23 20.13 17.53
N GLY A 149 16.62 19.73 18.64
CA GLY A 149 15.83 20.64 19.47
C GLY A 149 14.40 20.89 19.00
N ASP A 150 14.04 20.44 17.79
CA ASP A 150 12.63 20.51 17.37
C ASP A 150 11.82 19.34 17.91
N PRO A 151 10.59 19.56 18.37
CA PRO A 151 9.74 18.48 18.84
C PRO A 151 9.28 17.61 17.66
N ILE A 152 9.21 16.31 17.91
CA ILE A 152 8.56 15.35 17.01
C ILE A 152 7.06 15.63 16.93
N GLY A 153 6.44 15.91 18.06
CA GLY A 153 5.03 16.19 18.21
C GLY A 153 4.61 16.30 19.67
N ALA A 154 3.32 16.24 19.91
CA ALA A 154 2.75 16.16 21.25
C ALA A 154 2.59 14.69 21.66
N ARG A 155 2.90 14.36 22.92
CA ARG A 155 2.62 13.04 23.50
C ARG A 155 1.11 12.83 23.54
N SER A 156 0.65 11.66 23.14
CA SER A 156 -0.77 11.28 23.11
C SER A 156 -1.10 10.17 24.12
N ASP A 157 -0.44 10.20 25.27
CA ASP A 157 -0.60 9.17 26.31
C ASP A 157 -1.94 9.33 27.03
N VAL A 158 -2.53 8.22 27.41
CA VAL A 158 -3.81 8.16 28.15
C VAL A 158 -3.72 8.93 29.47
N MET A 159 -2.54 9.00 30.10
CA MET A 159 -2.34 9.71 31.35
C MET A 159 -2.49 11.23 31.23
N ALA A 160 -2.13 11.84 30.10
CA ALA A 160 -2.34 13.26 29.86
C ALA A 160 -3.84 13.64 29.84
N HIS A 161 -4.69 12.74 29.35
CA HIS A 161 -6.15 12.91 29.36
C HIS A 161 -6.76 12.80 30.75
N ILE A 162 -6.17 11.99 31.63
CA ILE A 162 -6.68 11.80 33.02
C ILE A 162 -6.28 12.97 33.93
N THR A 163 -5.11 13.54 33.73
CA THR A 163 -4.59 14.62 34.58
C THR A 163 -4.98 16.04 34.13
N GLY A 164 -5.55 16.15 32.90
CA GLY A 164 -5.86 17.46 32.33
C GLY A 164 -4.63 18.33 32.03
N ALA A 165 -3.42 17.77 32.13
CA ALA A 165 -2.20 18.47 31.80
C ALA A 165 -2.11 18.68 30.29
N PRO A 166 -1.58 19.84 29.81
CA PRO A 166 -1.33 20.00 28.39
C PRO A 166 -0.36 18.92 27.90
N PRO A 167 -0.57 18.37 26.69
CA PRO A 167 0.29 17.33 26.18
C PRO A 167 1.73 17.84 26.03
N ASP A 168 2.65 17.17 26.71
CA ASP A 168 4.08 17.48 26.62
C ASP A 168 4.63 17.25 25.22
N LYS A 169 5.57 18.08 24.81
CA LYS A 169 6.29 17.92 23.56
C LYS A 169 7.26 16.74 23.68
N LEU A 170 7.25 15.86 22.69
CA LEU A 170 8.21 14.77 22.56
C LEU A 170 9.40 15.22 21.72
N PHE A 171 10.60 14.96 22.22
CA PHE A 171 11.86 15.16 21.52
C PHE A 171 12.53 13.80 21.28
N LEU A 172 13.34 13.71 20.23
CA LEU A 172 14.18 12.53 19.99
C LEU A 172 15.49 12.68 20.78
N SER A 173 15.96 11.61 21.41
CA SER A 173 17.27 11.57 22.06
C SER A 173 18.37 11.86 21.07
N GLU A 174 19.42 12.54 21.55
CA GLU A 174 20.61 12.82 20.78
C GLU A 174 21.60 11.63 20.83
N GLY A 175 22.56 11.63 19.93
CA GLY A 175 23.64 10.66 19.88
C GLY A 175 23.57 9.75 18.67
N PRO A 176 24.48 8.78 18.63
CA PRO A 176 24.53 7.79 17.58
C PRO A 176 23.23 7.05 17.44
N SER A 177 22.86 6.72 16.21
CA SER A 177 21.55 6.13 15.92
C SER A 177 21.62 5.07 14.85
N MET A 178 20.67 4.15 14.92
CA MET A 178 20.31 3.26 13.83
C MET A 178 18.90 3.60 13.35
N TRP A 179 18.66 3.41 12.06
CA TRP A 179 17.35 3.75 11.48
C TRP A 179 16.96 2.81 10.34
N LEU A 180 15.65 2.81 10.08
CA LEU A 180 15.02 2.25 8.88
C LEU A 180 13.95 3.20 8.39
N ARG A 181 13.95 3.52 7.10
CA ARG A 181 12.92 4.29 6.40
C ARG A 181 12.29 3.39 5.35
N VAL A 182 10.97 3.39 5.28
CA VAL A 182 10.20 2.64 4.28
C VAL A 182 9.12 3.54 3.71
N GLY A 183 8.95 3.53 2.41
CA GLY A 183 7.87 4.30 1.77
C GLY A 183 7.54 3.75 0.39
N PRO A 184 6.41 4.15 -0.19
CA PRO A 184 6.04 3.73 -1.55
C PRO A 184 6.96 4.37 -2.58
N GLU A 185 7.34 3.66 -3.64
CA GLU A 185 8.09 4.24 -4.77
C GLU A 185 7.26 5.25 -5.56
N SER A 186 5.95 5.07 -5.58
CA SER A 186 5.03 5.95 -6.29
C SER A 186 3.90 6.44 -5.40
N SER A 187 3.54 7.71 -5.56
CA SER A 187 2.45 8.34 -4.83
C SER A 187 1.12 8.19 -5.55
N THR A 188 0.09 7.87 -4.79
CA THR A 188 -1.29 8.00 -5.26
C THR A 188 -1.82 9.44 -5.21
N GLY A 189 -1.00 10.41 -4.77
CA GLY A 189 -1.39 11.80 -4.54
C GLY A 189 -2.35 12.00 -3.36
N LYS A 190 -2.64 10.95 -2.59
CA LYS A 190 -3.53 11.01 -1.43
C LYS A 190 -2.74 11.15 -0.14
N THR A 191 -3.00 12.21 0.60
CA THR A 191 -2.58 12.33 2.00
C THR A 191 -3.68 11.79 2.91
N ARG A 192 -3.29 11.07 3.96
CA ARG A 192 -4.20 10.48 4.94
C ARG A 192 -4.38 11.39 6.14
N LYS A 193 -5.54 11.32 6.76
CA LYS A 193 -5.78 12.03 8.02
C LYS A 193 -4.95 11.39 9.12
N ILE A 194 -4.36 12.21 10.00
CA ILE A 194 -3.55 11.72 11.12
C ILE A 194 -4.35 10.80 12.05
N THR A 195 -5.65 11.07 12.24
CA THR A 195 -6.54 10.20 13.03
C THR A 195 -6.71 8.81 12.44
N GLU A 196 -6.76 8.69 11.11
CA GLU A 196 -6.81 7.41 10.40
C GLU A 196 -5.50 6.64 10.57
N LEU A 197 -4.35 7.34 10.47
CA LEU A 197 -3.03 6.74 10.71
C LEU A 197 -2.90 6.23 12.15
N GLU A 198 -3.33 7.02 13.15
CA GLU A 198 -3.27 6.62 14.57
C GLU A 198 -4.12 5.38 14.85
N GLU A 199 -5.35 5.34 14.35
CA GLU A 199 -6.24 4.19 14.52
C GLU A 199 -5.62 2.93 13.91
N HIS A 200 -5.06 3.08 12.71
CA HIS A 200 -4.45 1.97 11.99
C HIS A 200 -3.15 1.49 12.66
N ALA A 201 -2.29 2.41 13.10
CA ALA A 201 -1.03 2.11 13.77
C ALA A 201 -1.25 1.38 15.12
N ARG A 202 -2.35 1.69 15.83
CA ARG A 202 -2.75 0.97 17.05
C ARG A 202 -3.25 -0.44 16.77
N LYS A 203 -4.00 -0.65 15.69
CA LYS A 203 -4.53 -1.97 15.30
C LYS A 203 -3.44 -2.94 14.86
N LEU A 204 -2.47 -2.47 14.10
CA LEU A 204 -1.36 -3.28 13.57
C LEU A 204 -0.12 -3.27 14.45
N ILE A 205 -0.19 -2.59 15.62
CA ILE A 205 0.91 -2.56 16.60
C ILE A 205 2.23 -2.16 15.92
N LEU A 206 2.27 -0.96 15.32
CA LEU A 206 3.50 -0.40 14.77
C LEU A 206 4.45 -0.07 15.93
N LEU A 207 5.51 -0.86 16.11
CA LEU A 207 6.42 -0.76 17.23
C LEU A 207 7.75 -0.08 16.84
N PRO A 208 8.36 0.70 17.74
CA PRO A 208 9.74 1.16 17.58
C PRO A 208 10.72 -0.02 17.47
N PHE A 209 11.92 0.21 16.93
CA PHE A 209 12.99 -0.80 16.86
C PHE A 209 13.26 -1.50 18.19
N TYR A 210 13.11 -0.79 19.28
CA TYR A 210 13.19 -1.34 20.63
C TYR A 210 11.89 -1.11 21.35
N ASP A 211 11.20 -2.18 21.65
CA ASP A 211 10.06 -2.21 22.53
C ASP A 211 10.19 -3.40 23.50
N PRO A 212 10.50 -3.14 24.77
CA PRO A 212 10.57 -4.19 25.78
C PRO A 212 9.18 -4.64 26.27
N GLY A 213 8.09 -4.26 25.59
CA GLY A 213 6.72 -4.59 25.96
C GLY A 213 6.13 -3.67 27.03
N SER A 214 6.88 -2.70 27.53
CA SER A 214 6.40 -1.71 28.51
C SER A 214 7.03 -0.34 28.29
N GLY A 215 6.30 0.73 28.56
CA GLY A 215 6.80 2.10 28.43
C GLY A 215 6.65 2.69 27.02
N THR A 216 5.81 2.11 26.17
CA THR A 216 5.50 2.64 24.84
C THR A 216 4.38 3.67 24.94
N GLY A 217 4.64 4.88 24.43
CA GLY A 217 3.67 5.97 24.33
C GLY A 217 3.39 6.37 22.89
N GLY A 218 2.26 7.05 22.68
CA GLY A 218 1.92 7.61 21.37
C GLY A 218 2.43 9.05 21.20
N VAL A 219 2.72 9.42 19.96
CA VAL A 219 3.04 10.81 19.58
C VAL A 219 2.25 11.23 18.35
N ARG A 220 1.77 12.46 18.37
CA ARG A 220 1.07 13.10 17.26
C ARG A 220 1.80 14.36 16.85
N GLY A 221 2.30 14.37 15.63
CA GLY A 221 2.95 15.53 15.02
C GLY A 221 2.07 16.25 14.00
N PRO A 222 2.59 17.28 13.36
CA PRO A 222 1.84 18.09 12.38
C PRO A 222 1.58 17.34 11.06
N ASP A 223 2.39 16.34 10.73
CA ASP A 223 2.43 15.64 9.44
C ASP A 223 2.31 14.12 9.56
N GLY A 224 2.06 13.61 10.78
CA GLY A 224 1.94 12.17 11.03
C GLY A 224 1.77 11.83 12.50
N CYS A 225 1.92 10.56 12.81
CA CYS A 225 1.84 10.03 14.17
C CYS A 225 2.80 8.85 14.34
N GLY A 226 3.02 8.45 15.58
CA GLY A 226 3.91 7.33 15.85
C GLY A 226 3.86 6.83 17.28
N PHE A 227 4.77 5.91 17.58
CA PHE A 227 4.98 5.36 18.89
C PHE A 227 6.44 5.50 19.30
N TYR A 228 6.65 5.74 20.58
CA TYR A 228 7.99 5.88 21.12
C TYR A 228 8.15 5.04 22.36
N TYR A 229 9.39 4.60 22.60
CA TYR A 229 9.78 4.02 23.87
C TYR A 229 10.50 5.04 24.72
N ASN A 230 10.09 5.16 25.98
CA ASN A 230 10.77 5.96 26.97
C ASN A 230 10.41 5.49 28.38
N ASN A 231 11.39 5.40 29.26
CA ASN A 231 11.21 5.03 30.66
C ASN A 231 10.98 6.25 31.59
N GLY A 232 10.73 7.45 31.04
CA GLY A 232 10.58 8.65 31.86
C GLY A 232 10.21 9.90 31.07
N PRO A 233 10.27 11.09 31.68
CA PRO A 233 9.84 12.34 31.05
C PRO A 233 10.80 12.89 29.98
N GLY A 234 11.97 12.31 29.80
CA GLY A 234 13.02 12.78 28.90
C GLY A 234 12.72 12.56 27.39
N PRO A 235 13.70 12.86 26.52
CA PRO A 235 13.60 12.56 25.10
C PRO A 235 13.48 11.05 24.82
N ALA A 236 12.80 10.68 23.74
CA ALA A 236 12.59 9.30 23.35
C ALA A 236 13.87 8.73 22.68
N PRO A 237 14.43 7.62 23.20
CA PRO A 237 15.58 6.97 22.57
C PRO A 237 15.18 6.02 21.45
N SER A 238 13.90 5.69 21.31
CA SER A 238 13.39 4.86 20.22
C SER A 238 12.02 5.36 19.77
N LEU A 239 11.83 5.45 18.46
CA LEU A 239 10.63 6.02 17.84
C LEU A 239 10.36 5.29 16.52
N VAL A 240 9.08 5.03 16.24
CA VAL A 240 8.57 4.79 14.89
C VAL A 240 7.54 5.88 14.56
N TYR A 241 7.62 6.46 13.37
CA TYR A 241 6.77 7.57 12.95
C TYR A 241 6.27 7.34 11.53
N ALA A 242 4.95 7.38 11.36
CA ALA A 242 4.29 7.26 10.07
C ALA A 242 3.79 8.63 9.61
N PHE A 243 4.18 9.04 8.41
CA PHE A 243 3.77 10.28 7.78
C PHE A 243 2.47 10.13 6.99
N SER A 244 1.74 11.22 6.83
CA SER A 244 0.45 11.26 6.12
C SER A 244 0.54 10.89 4.64
N ASP A 245 1.72 10.94 4.04
CA ASP A 245 2.02 10.54 2.65
C ASP A 245 2.44 9.08 2.49
N GLY A 246 2.60 8.35 3.61
CA GLY A 246 2.90 6.91 3.61
C GLY A 246 4.37 6.58 3.85
N GLU A 247 5.25 7.54 4.12
CA GLU A 247 6.60 7.22 4.57
C GLU A 247 6.61 6.85 6.05
N VAL A 248 7.37 5.83 6.44
CA VAL A 248 7.55 5.37 7.83
C VAL A 248 9.02 5.42 8.20
N TRP A 249 9.33 6.01 9.35
CA TRP A 249 10.67 6.08 9.91
C TRP A 249 10.73 5.37 11.26
N SER A 250 11.69 4.46 11.41
CA SER A 250 12.07 3.86 12.70
C SER A 250 13.47 4.31 13.08
N ILE A 251 13.64 4.82 14.30
CA ILE A 251 14.91 5.39 14.79
C ILE A 251 15.17 4.84 16.19
N ASN A 252 16.43 4.48 16.48
CA ASN A 252 16.86 4.08 17.82
C ASN A 252 18.24 4.62 18.12
N THR A 253 18.37 5.31 19.24
CA THR A 253 19.64 5.82 19.79
C THR A 253 20.10 5.00 20.99
N LEU A 254 19.21 4.23 21.62
CA LEU A 254 19.49 3.51 22.87
C LEU A 254 20.58 2.46 22.71
N TYR A 255 20.50 1.65 21.67
CA TYR A 255 21.44 0.54 21.46
C TYR A 255 22.88 0.99 21.35
N LEU A 256 23.13 2.09 20.63
CA LEU A 256 24.46 2.64 20.46
C LEU A 256 24.93 3.47 21.67
N ALA A 257 23.99 3.88 22.54
CA ALA A 257 24.30 4.58 23.79
C ALA A 257 24.68 3.63 24.95
N ILE A 258 24.08 2.44 25.01
CA ILE A 258 24.36 1.43 26.06
C ILE A 258 25.82 0.99 26.06
N ARG A 259 26.39 0.82 24.87
CA ARG A 259 27.77 0.40 24.68
C ARG A 259 28.47 1.32 23.68
N PRO A 260 29.06 2.44 24.15
CA PRO A 260 29.67 3.44 23.27
C PRO A 260 30.83 2.92 22.42
N ASP A 261 31.45 1.83 22.86
CA ASP A 261 32.56 1.12 22.19
C ASP A 261 32.12 0.13 21.12
N LEU A 262 30.78 -0.20 21.07
CA LEU A 262 30.23 -1.26 20.21
C LEU A 262 29.14 -0.78 19.27
N ILE A 263 29.03 -1.50 18.15
CA ILE A 263 27.82 -1.50 17.31
C ILE A 263 27.03 -2.74 17.69
N LEU A 264 25.94 -2.55 18.46
CA LEU A 264 25.03 -3.64 18.79
C LEU A 264 24.10 -3.86 17.62
N PHE A 265 24.45 -4.78 16.74
CA PHE A 265 23.76 -5.06 15.50
C PHE A 265 22.98 -6.39 15.59
N GLU A 266 21.66 -6.29 15.53
CA GLU A 266 20.75 -7.43 15.51
C GLU A 266 19.93 -7.38 14.22
N GLU A 267 20.31 -8.15 13.20
CA GLU A 267 19.64 -8.20 11.90
C GLU A 267 18.13 -8.45 12.02
N ASN A 268 17.70 -9.33 12.92
CA ASN A 268 16.29 -9.64 13.14
C ASN A 268 15.43 -8.42 13.52
N ARG A 269 16.02 -7.38 14.09
CA ARG A 269 15.28 -6.15 14.42
C ARG A 269 14.94 -5.35 13.18
N PHE A 270 15.88 -5.26 12.24
CA PHE A 270 15.63 -4.62 10.96
C PHE A 270 14.58 -5.39 10.14
N VAL A 271 14.69 -6.73 10.13
CA VAL A 271 13.73 -7.62 9.44
C VAL A 271 12.31 -7.39 9.99
N ARG A 272 12.11 -7.51 11.31
CA ARG A 272 10.80 -7.29 11.94
C ARG A 272 10.27 -5.88 11.72
N SER A 273 11.15 -4.87 11.79
CA SER A 273 10.74 -3.48 11.56
C SER A 273 10.31 -3.26 10.10
N LEU A 274 10.99 -3.88 9.13
CA LEU A 274 10.58 -3.83 7.72
C LEU A 274 9.22 -4.51 7.52
N GLU A 275 9.02 -5.71 8.05
CA GLU A 275 7.75 -6.44 8.00
C GLU A 275 6.59 -5.61 8.56
N GLN A 276 6.77 -5.03 9.75
CA GLN A 276 5.76 -4.16 10.38
C GLN A 276 5.44 -2.91 9.55
N CYS A 277 6.45 -2.28 8.94
CA CYS A 277 6.22 -1.16 8.04
C CYS A 277 5.41 -1.57 6.82
N VAL A 278 5.71 -2.72 6.22
CA VAL A 278 4.99 -3.25 5.05
C VAL A 278 3.54 -3.59 5.39
N ASP A 279 3.31 -4.28 6.51
CA ASP A 279 1.96 -4.62 6.97
C ASP A 279 1.14 -3.37 7.25
N PHE A 280 1.77 -2.36 7.86
CA PHE A 280 1.14 -1.07 8.10
C PHE A 280 0.76 -0.37 6.78
N LEU A 281 1.66 -0.30 5.81
CA LEU A 281 1.41 0.33 4.52
C LEU A 281 0.35 -0.41 3.71
N ASN A 282 0.41 -1.75 3.67
CA ASN A 282 -0.60 -2.58 3.02
C ASN A 282 -1.99 -2.38 3.64
N GLY A 283 -2.07 -2.36 4.95
CA GLY A 283 -3.32 -2.15 5.67
C GLY A 283 -3.91 -0.76 5.44
N LEU A 284 -3.09 0.26 5.19
CA LEU A 284 -3.53 1.58 4.73
C LEU A 284 -3.95 1.61 3.26
N GLY A 285 -3.85 0.50 2.53
CA GLY A 285 -4.10 0.46 1.10
C GLY A 285 -3.06 1.23 0.28
N ILE A 286 -1.80 1.26 0.75
CA ILE A 286 -0.65 1.77 0.02
C ILE A 286 0.09 0.55 -0.53
N PRO A 287 -0.14 0.15 -1.79
CA PRO A 287 0.54 -1.00 -2.36
C PRO A 287 1.99 -0.66 -2.72
N GLY A 288 2.86 -1.72 -2.73
CA GLY A 288 4.18 -1.61 -3.33
C GLY A 288 4.15 -1.35 -4.84
N PRO A 289 5.31 -1.17 -5.47
CA PRO A 289 6.64 -1.38 -4.88
C PRO A 289 7.01 -0.33 -3.82
N TYR A 290 7.87 -0.76 -2.89
CA TYR A 290 8.38 0.07 -1.81
C TYR A 290 9.86 0.33 -1.97
N ARG A 291 10.32 1.48 -1.46
CA ARG A 291 11.73 1.78 -1.25
C ARG A 291 12.03 1.76 0.25
N TRP A 292 13.22 1.31 0.60
CA TRP A 292 13.74 1.37 1.95
C TRP A 292 15.14 1.97 1.98
N VAL A 293 15.48 2.58 3.10
CA VAL A 293 16.82 3.03 3.45
C VAL A 293 17.09 2.63 4.89
N ALA A 294 18.21 1.95 5.14
CA ALA A 294 18.60 1.54 6.48
C ALA A 294 20.03 1.98 6.77
N GLY A 295 20.35 2.22 8.03
CA GLY A 295 21.70 2.63 8.35
C GLY A 295 22.00 2.81 9.82
N PHE A 296 23.26 3.19 10.05
CA PHE A 296 23.84 3.60 11.32
C PHE A 296 24.54 4.95 11.16
N GLU A 297 24.50 5.77 12.20
CA GLU A 297 25.13 7.08 12.27
C GLU A 297 25.88 7.23 13.61
N GLY A 298 27.03 7.87 13.61
CA GLY A 298 27.89 8.02 14.80
C GLY A 298 28.62 6.75 15.19
N VAL A 299 29.00 5.91 14.20
CA VAL A 299 29.60 4.58 14.43
C VAL A 299 31.10 4.53 14.22
N ARG A 300 31.76 5.62 13.85
CA ARG A 300 33.19 5.69 13.72
C ARG A 300 33.90 5.28 15.03
N ASP A 301 34.97 4.51 14.91
CA ASP A 301 35.80 4.00 15.99
C ASP A 301 35.08 3.04 16.96
N ARG A 302 33.92 2.51 16.56
CA ARG A 302 33.17 1.48 17.28
C ARG A 302 33.50 0.11 16.72
N HIS A 303 33.37 -0.91 17.56
CA HIS A 303 33.61 -2.29 17.15
C HIS A 303 32.28 -3.01 16.87
N LEU A 304 32.21 -3.66 15.71
CA LEU A 304 31.18 -4.67 15.43
C LEU A 304 31.64 -6.03 15.96
N LEU A 305 30.78 -6.75 16.65
CA LEU A 305 31.04 -8.11 17.11
C LEU A 305 30.53 -9.11 16.08
N GLU A 306 31.34 -10.04 15.64
CA GLU A 306 31.01 -11.11 14.71
C GLU A 306 30.05 -12.15 15.33
N ASP A 307 30.18 -12.36 16.66
CA ASP A 307 29.33 -13.25 17.45
C ASP A 307 29.05 -12.60 18.79
N ASN A 308 27.84 -12.78 19.33
CA ASN A 308 27.41 -12.21 20.60
C ASN A 308 28.33 -12.60 21.79
N PHE A 309 29.27 -13.52 21.61
CA PHE A 309 30.06 -14.06 22.71
C PHE A 309 31.56 -14.17 22.48
N ARG A 310 32.14 -14.14 21.27
CA ARG A 310 33.61 -14.38 21.13
C ARG A 310 34.26 -13.86 19.81
N ARG A 311 35.25 -12.97 19.93
CA ARG A 311 36.60 -12.97 19.38
C ARG A 311 36.97 -12.19 18.13
N LYS A 312 36.15 -11.97 17.14
CA LYS A 312 36.54 -11.01 16.09
C LYS A 312 35.76 -9.71 16.29
N ARG A 313 36.53 -8.64 16.48
CA ARG A 313 36.01 -7.28 16.57
C ARG A 313 36.47 -6.55 15.33
N GLY A 314 35.55 -6.21 14.46
CA GLY A 314 35.84 -5.30 13.37
C GLY A 314 35.73 -3.86 13.83
N LEU A 315 36.65 -3.01 13.44
CA LEU A 315 36.60 -1.58 13.74
C LEU A 315 35.97 -0.83 12.60
N CYS A 316 34.90 -0.09 12.89
CA CYS A 316 34.23 0.77 11.92
C CYS A 316 35.04 2.06 11.70
N LEU A 317 35.48 2.30 10.47
CA LEU A 317 36.27 3.48 10.10
C LEU A 317 35.43 4.63 9.52
N VAL A 318 34.14 4.39 9.32
CA VAL A 318 33.19 5.38 8.77
C VAL A 318 32.24 5.86 9.83
N ASP A 319 31.74 7.09 9.71
CA ASP A 319 30.76 7.63 10.64
C ASP A 319 29.33 7.18 10.34
N VAL A 320 29.03 6.97 9.06
CA VAL A 320 27.72 6.56 8.56
C VAL A 320 27.88 5.28 7.74
N ILE A 321 27.03 4.29 8.02
CA ILE A 321 26.79 3.12 7.17
C ILE A 321 25.36 3.25 6.69
N GLU A 322 25.14 3.26 5.37
CA GLU A 322 23.81 3.42 4.79
C GLU A 322 23.68 2.55 3.55
N PHE A 323 22.53 1.90 3.40
CA PHE A 323 22.17 1.17 2.20
C PHE A 323 20.70 1.39 1.86
N GLU A 324 20.37 1.36 0.58
CA GLU A 324 19.00 1.52 0.11
C GLU A 324 18.63 0.47 -0.93
N GLY A 325 17.35 0.21 -1.07
CA GLY A 325 16.85 -0.72 -2.06
C GLY A 325 15.36 -0.58 -2.29
N SER A 326 14.86 -1.36 -3.24
CA SER A 326 13.46 -1.44 -3.60
C SER A 326 12.98 -2.88 -3.54
N PHE A 327 11.69 -3.08 -3.24
CA PHE A 327 11.09 -4.41 -3.16
C PHE A 327 9.58 -4.37 -3.43
N LYS A 328 9.00 -5.54 -3.68
CA LYS A 328 7.56 -5.70 -3.88
C LYS A 328 6.90 -6.26 -2.61
N SER A 329 5.62 -5.99 -2.45
CA SER A 329 4.83 -6.61 -1.39
C SER A 329 4.88 -8.14 -1.54
N GLY A 330 5.24 -8.85 -0.44
CA GLY A 330 5.39 -10.30 -0.41
C GLY A 330 6.82 -10.81 -0.62
N ASP A 331 7.78 -9.94 -0.95
CA ASP A 331 9.20 -10.32 -0.97
C ASP A 331 9.70 -10.62 0.45
N ASN A 332 10.69 -11.49 0.58
CA ASN A 332 11.23 -11.89 1.88
C ASN A 332 12.08 -10.78 2.50
N ALA A 333 11.68 -10.27 3.66
CA ALA A 333 12.34 -9.16 4.34
C ALA A 333 13.83 -9.41 4.66
N GLN A 334 14.19 -10.65 5.00
CA GLN A 334 15.58 -11.03 5.23
C GLN A 334 16.43 -10.89 3.97
N GLN A 335 15.91 -11.36 2.83
CA GLN A 335 16.61 -11.27 1.53
C GLN A 335 16.71 -9.82 1.05
N ILE A 336 15.66 -9.01 1.26
CA ILE A 336 15.64 -7.59 0.90
C ILE A 336 16.77 -6.83 1.62
N LEU A 337 16.99 -7.11 2.90
CA LEU A 337 17.97 -6.40 3.75
C LEU A 337 19.37 -7.03 3.72
N GLU A 338 19.56 -8.16 3.06
CA GLU A 338 20.83 -8.86 3.00
C GLU A 338 22.02 -7.99 2.52
N PRO A 339 21.86 -7.17 1.45
CA PRO A 339 22.94 -6.28 1.01
C PRO A 339 23.34 -5.23 2.07
N PHE A 340 22.36 -4.73 2.85
CA PHE A 340 22.66 -3.83 3.96
C PHE A 340 23.43 -4.55 5.09
N PHE A 341 23.05 -5.78 5.39
CA PHE A 341 23.76 -6.55 6.42
C PHE A 341 25.21 -6.83 6.01
N GLU A 342 25.44 -7.17 4.75
CA GLU A 342 26.79 -7.34 4.21
C GLU A 342 27.61 -6.04 4.28
N GLU A 343 26.98 -4.89 3.90
CA GLU A 343 27.63 -3.58 3.98
C GLU A 343 28.07 -3.22 5.41
N VAL A 344 27.26 -3.54 6.43
CA VAL A 344 27.61 -3.30 7.83
C VAL A 344 28.86 -4.06 8.24
N PHE A 345 28.97 -5.33 7.86
CA PHE A 345 30.18 -6.15 8.15
C PHE A 345 31.39 -5.66 7.37
N GLU A 346 31.21 -5.36 6.08
CA GLU A 346 32.32 -4.87 5.22
C GLU A 346 32.89 -3.55 5.74
N LYS A 347 32.06 -2.57 6.10
CA LYS A 347 32.52 -1.27 6.65
C LYS A 347 33.25 -1.41 7.99
N CYS A 348 33.05 -2.52 8.68
CA CYS A 348 33.78 -2.86 9.91
C CYS A 348 34.98 -3.79 9.67
N GLY A 349 35.30 -4.10 8.42
CA GLY A 349 36.44 -4.98 8.07
C GLY A 349 36.23 -6.45 8.44
N LEU A 350 34.97 -6.90 8.44
CA LEU A 350 34.60 -8.28 8.74
C LEU A 350 33.86 -8.90 7.54
N GLU A 351 33.98 -10.21 7.40
CA GLU A 351 33.10 -11.00 6.55
C GLU A 351 31.86 -11.41 7.35
N ARG A 352 30.68 -11.26 6.75
CA ARG A 352 29.44 -11.67 7.40
C ARG A 352 29.39 -13.19 7.56
N PRO A 353 29.11 -13.73 8.76
CA PRO A 353 28.99 -15.16 8.98
C PRO A 353 27.91 -15.79 8.13
N ALA A 354 28.21 -16.92 7.48
CA ALA A 354 27.19 -17.69 6.78
C ALA A 354 26.13 -18.16 7.79
N ARG A 355 24.88 -17.77 7.58
CA ARG A 355 23.77 -18.26 8.41
C ARG A 355 23.48 -19.73 8.09
N ALA A 356 23.33 -20.55 9.11
CA ALA A 356 22.73 -21.86 8.95
C ALA A 356 21.31 -21.69 8.38
N PRO A 357 20.89 -22.50 7.38
CA PRO A 357 19.54 -22.44 6.87
C PRO A 357 18.54 -22.65 8.02
N VAL A 358 17.57 -21.74 8.14
CA VAL A 358 16.47 -21.90 9.11
C VAL A 358 15.65 -23.11 8.66
N THR A 359 15.88 -24.25 9.30
CA THR A 359 14.98 -25.39 9.17
C THR A 359 13.67 -25.02 9.87
N LEU A 360 12.65 -24.74 9.07
CA LEU A 360 11.28 -24.64 9.54
C LEU A 360 10.90 -26.02 10.10
N SER A 361 10.84 -26.15 11.41
CA SER A 361 10.30 -27.30 12.14
C SER A 361 8.80 -27.10 12.37
#